data_b9b5c89f7d8f9013c48db70db6d4c9ed
#
_entry.id   b9b5c89f7d8f9013c48db70db6d4c9ed
#
_cell.length_a   1.000
_cell.length_b   1.000
_cell.length_c   1.000
_cell.angle_alpha   90.00
_cell.angle_beta   90.00
_cell.angle_gamma   90.00
#
_symmetry.space_group_name_H-M   'P 1'
#
loop_
_entity.id
_entity.type
_entity.pdbx_description
1 polymer ?
#
loop_
_entity_poly.entity_id
_entity_poly.type
_entity_poly.pdbx_seq_one_letter_code
_entity_poly.pdbx_strand_id
1 'polypeptide(L)'
;MTTDLRVSLGSLTLPNPVLVAAGTFGYGVEFQRALHVDQLGGLVTKTLTRAPRTGNPPPRLVETPSGMLNSVGLQNPGLDAFLRDILPGVKGLGVPVIVSVLGESPDDVACMVRTLDGADGVDAIELNLSCPNLNTRHETGDMKRETSLTSQVSSLKSDLMVAQDPEATEAVVRAARAATRKPLIAKLSPDVTDITPIARAAEGAGADALAVGNTFTGMSLDPVRRGSRLGSMTGGLSGPAIRPLAVYRVWRVARAVRCPVVGIG
;
A
#
# COMPACT_ATOMS: atom_id res chain seq x y z
N MET A 1 14.40 -35.08 -2.20
CA MET A 1 14.77 -33.83 -2.90
C MET A 1 13.97 -32.73 -2.26
N THR A 2 14.58 -31.75 -1.62
CA THR A 2 13.90 -30.57 -1.10
C THR A 2 13.67 -29.61 -2.28
N THR A 3 12.40 -29.21 -2.50
CA THR A 3 12.06 -28.23 -3.53
C THR A 3 12.66 -26.88 -3.16
N ASP A 4 13.37 -26.26 -4.08
CA ASP A 4 13.85 -24.88 -3.91
C ASP A 4 12.67 -23.93 -4.07
N LEU A 5 12.34 -23.18 -3.01
CA LEU A 5 11.23 -22.22 -2.97
C LEU A 5 11.66 -20.78 -3.18
N ARG A 6 12.95 -20.53 -3.43
CA ARG A 6 13.46 -19.18 -3.62
C ARG A 6 12.82 -18.49 -4.82
N VAL A 7 12.51 -17.23 -4.66
CA VAL A 7 11.98 -16.36 -5.71
C VAL A 7 12.70 -15.01 -5.70
N SER A 8 12.67 -14.29 -6.82
CA SER A 8 13.34 -12.98 -6.95
C SER A 8 12.36 -11.87 -7.28
N LEU A 9 12.52 -10.72 -6.61
CA LEU A 9 11.85 -9.45 -6.90
C LEU A 9 12.94 -8.43 -7.29
N GLY A 10 13.19 -8.27 -8.60
CA GLY A 10 14.37 -7.56 -9.07
C GLY A 10 15.66 -8.23 -8.58
N SER A 11 16.52 -7.49 -7.89
CA SER A 11 17.74 -8.01 -7.28
C SER A 11 17.54 -8.63 -5.88
N LEU A 12 16.35 -8.51 -5.28
CA LEU A 12 16.03 -9.12 -3.99
C LEU A 12 15.69 -10.60 -4.16
N THR A 13 16.43 -11.49 -3.52
CA THR A 13 16.10 -12.91 -3.43
C THR A 13 15.40 -13.20 -2.12
N LEU A 14 14.21 -13.79 -2.20
CA LEU A 14 13.42 -14.23 -1.05
C LEU A 14 13.60 -15.74 -0.85
N PRO A 15 13.71 -16.24 0.39
CA PRO A 15 13.86 -17.68 0.67
C PRO A 15 12.64 -18.51 0.28
N ASN A 16 11.46 -17.90 0.21
CA ASN A 16 10.23 -18.51 -0.26
C ASN A 16 9.24 -17.40 -0.73
N PRO A 17 8.15 -17.73 -1.46
CA PRO A 17 7.26 -16.74 -2.04
C PRO A 17 6.24 -16.13 -1.08
N VAL A 18 6.27 -16.44 0.22
CA VAL A 18 5.26 -15.99 1.17
C VAL A 18 5.69 -14.70 1.85
N LEU A 19 4.94 -13.63 1.60
CA LEU A 19 5.15 -12.32 2.22
C LEU A 19 3.95 -11.94 3.09
N VAL A 20 4.18 -11.18 4.15
CA VAL A 20 3.09 -10.47 4.82
C VAL A 20 2.89 -9.10 4.17
N ALA A 21 1.64 -8.73 3.92
CA ALA A 21 1.31 -7.49 3.22
C ALA A 21 1.33 -6.28 4.17
N ALA A 22 1.67 -5.10 3.61
CA ALA A 22 1.66 -3.85 4.35
C ALA A 22 0.33 -3.60 5.06
N GLY A 23 0.40 -3.28 6.35
CA GLY A 23 -0.76 -2.96 7.19
C GLY A 23 -1.50 -4.17 7.77
N THR A 24 -1.09 -5.41 7.49
CA THR A 24 -1.68 -6.63 8.05
C THR A 24 -0.89 -7.21 9.22
N PHE A 25 0.39 -6.84 9.35
CA PHE A 25 1.32 -7.45 10.29
C PHE A 25 2.18 -6.41 11.07
N GLY A 26 1.69 -5.19 11.21
CA GLY A 26 2.41 -4.12 11.90
C GLY A 26 3.82 -3.92 11.34
N TYR A 27 4.82 -4.01 12.20
CA TYR A 27 6.24 -4.00 11.85
C TYR A 27 6.91 -5.37 12.08
N GLY A 28 6.13 -6.40 12.43
CA GLY A 28 6.59 -7.78 12.65
C GLY A 28 7.08 -8.06 14.06
N VAL A 29 7.70 -7.10 14.72
CA VAL A 29 8.22 -7.23 16.10
C VAL A 29 7.13 -7.56 17.12
N GLU A 30 5.91 -7.11 16.87
CA GLU A 30 4.74 -7.36 17.72
C GLU A 30 4.36 -8.85 17.77
N PHE A 31 4.70 -9.61 16.72
CA PHE A 31 4.32 -11.01 16.56
C PHE A 31 5.47 -12.00 16.83
N GLN A 32 6.69 -11.52 17.03
CA GLN A 32 7.90 -12.34 17.20
C GLN A 32 7.76 -13.44 18.28
N ARG A 33 6.98 -13.17 19.33
CA ARG A 33 6.78 -14.15 20.43
C ARG A 33 5.68 -15.16 20.15
N ALA A 34 4.78 -14.86 19.21
CA ALA A 34 3.59 -15.66 18.95
C ALA A 34 3.69 -16.46 17.64
N LEU A 35 4.53 -16.04 16.69
CA LEU A 35 4.63 -16.62 15.37
C LEU A 35 6.09 -16.82 14.96
N HIS A 36 6.33 -17.81 14.11
CA HIS A 36 7.62 -18.05 13.46
C HIS A 36 7.83 -17.08 12.29
N VAL A 37 8.14 -15.82 12.61
CA VAL A 37 8.36 -14.76 11.62
C VAL A 37 9.56 -15.09 10.72
N ASP A 38 10.54 -15.79 11.24
CA ASP A 38 11.74 -16.28 10.57
C ASP A 38 11.47 -17.24 9.40
N GLN A 39 10.25 -17.81 9.31
CA GLN A 39 9.83 -18.68 8.20
C GLN A 39 9.21 -17.93 7.02
N LEU A 40 8.97 -16.63 7.15
CA LEU A 40 8.45 -15.82 6.05
C LEU A 40 9.50 -15.62 4.96
N GLY A 41 9.04 -15.49 3.72
CA GLY A 41 9.89 -15.07 2.61
C GLY A 41 10.34 -13.61 2.73
N GLY A 42 9.55 -12.78 3.40
CA GLY A 42 9.87 -11.40 3.71
C GLY A 42 8.72 -10.68 4.41
N LEU A 43 9.04 -9.54 4.97
CA LEU A 43 8.13 -8.68 5.70
C LEU A 43 7.94 -7.36 4.96
N VAL A 44 6.68 -7.02 4.59
CA VAL A 44 6.34 -5.66 4.18
C VAL A 44 5.80 -4.90 5.38
N THR A 45 6.48 -3.83 5.78
CA THR A 45 6.14 -3.06 6.98
C THR A 45 4.81 -2.32 6.81
N LYS A 46 4.21 -1.91 7.92
CA LYS A 46 3.16 -0.90 7.91
C LYS A 46 3.64 0.32 7.14
N THR A 47 2.80 0.82 6.20
CA THR A 47 3.14 1.97 5.38
C THR A 47 3.46 3.19 6.24
N LEU A 48 4.59 3.82 5.95
CA LEU A 48 5.09 5.02 6.59
C LEU A 48 4.79 6.27 5.76
N THR A 49 4.53 7.35 6.43
CA THR A 49 4.55 8.71 5.88
C THR A 49 5.74 9.47 6.46
N ARG A 50 6.12 10.58 5.86
CA ARG A 50 7.23 11.41 6.35
C ARG A 50 6.98 11.88 7.78
N ALA A 51 5.83 12.52 8.02
CA ALA A 51 5.37 12.90 9.35
C ALA A 51 4.51 11.79 9.98
N PRO A 52 4.41 11.70 11.32
CA PRO A 52 3.53 10.76 11.99
C PRO A 52 2.05 11.04 11.67
N ARG A 53 1.23 9.96 11.65
CA ARG A 53 -0.22 10.05 11.47
C ARG A 53 -0.96 9.33 12.59
N THR A 54 -1.96 9.97 13.16
CA THR A 54 -2.84 9.40 14.20
C THR A 54 -3.85 8.40 13.64
N GLY A 55 -4.12 8.45 12.33
CA GLY A 55 -5.14 7.64 11.67
C GLY A 55 -6.55 8.17 11.88
N ASN A 56 -7.52 7.41 11.37
CA ASN A 56 -8.95 7.76 11.46
C ASN A 56 -9.50 7.51 12.88
N PRO A 57 -10.60 8.17 13.26
CA PRO A 57 -11.30 7.86 14.50
C PRO A 57 -11.87 6.41 14.51
N PRO A 58 -11.98 5.77 15.66
CA PRO A 58 -12.67 4.48 15.78
C PRO A 58 -14.20 4.63 15.60
N PRO A 59 -14.89 3.51 15.24
CA PRO A 59 -14.41 2.16 14.95
C PRO A 59 -13.64 2.09 13.64
N ARG A 60 -12.51 1.36 13.63
CA ARG A 60 -11.63 1.23 12.45
C ARG A 60 -11.77 -0.08 11.70
N LEU A 61 -12.49 -1.04 12.30
CA LEU A 61 -12.70 -2.37 11.75
C LEU A 61 -14.17 -2.74 11.90
N VAL A 62 -14.75 -3.33 10.87
CA VAL A 62 -16.11 -3.88 10.86
C VAL A 62 -16.11 -5.18 10.08
N GLU A 63 -16.61 -6.24 10.70
CA GLU A 63 -16.82 -7.52 10.03
C GLU A 63 -17.96 -7.43 9.02
N THR A 64 -17.82 -8.15 7.93
CA THR A 64 -18.86 -8.40 6.91
C THR A 64 -19.10 -9.90 6.78
N PRO A 65 -20.19 -10.36 6.15
CA PRO A 65 -20.48 -11.80 6.03
C PRO A 65 -19.36 -12.64 5.40
N SER A 66 -18.51 -12.04 4.57
CA SER A 66 -17.44 -12.75 3.87
C SER A 66 -16.12 -11.98 3.85
N GLY A 67 -15.86 -11.18 4.86
CA GLY A 67 -14.62 -10.41 4.95
C GLY A 67 -14.67 -9.35 6.02
N MET A 68 -13.88 -8.30 5.84
CA MET A 68 -13.73 -7.22 6.81
C MET A 68 -13.52 -5.89 6.09
N LEU A 69 -14.15 -4.85 6.61
CA LEU A 69 -13.87 -3.46 6.24
C LEU A 69 -12.91 -2.84 7.26
N ASN A 70 -11.87 -2.18 6.78
CA ASN A 70 -10.98 -1.41 7.60
C ASN A 70 -10.92 0.05 7.17
N SER A 71 -10.76 0.95 8.14
CA SER A 71 -10.47 2.36 7.93
C SER A 71 -9.47 2.85 8.96
N VAL A 72 -8.24 2.36 8.87
CA VAL A 72 -7.17 2.70 9.82
C VAL A 72 -6.63 4.11 9.60
N GLY A 73 -6.64 4.62 8.35
CA GLY A 73 -6.17 5.97 8.03
C GLY A 73 -4.66 6.14 8.12
N LEU A 74 -3.89 5.09 7.79
CA LEU A 74 -2.42 5.11 7.78
C LEU A 74 -1.77 5.53 9.10
N GLN A 75 -2.34 5.14 10.23
CA GLN A 75 -1.67 5.36 11.52
C GLN A 75 -0.24 4.82 11.47
N ASN A 76 0.74 5.69 11.73
CA ASN A 76 2.16 5.34 11.73
C ASN A 76 2.99 6.40 12.49
N PRO A 77 4.19 6.06 12.99
CA PRO A 77 5.03 6.96 13.79
C PRO A 77 5.80 8.01 12.97
N GLY A 78 5.72 7.97 11.63
CA GLY A 78 6.58 8.73 10.74
C GLY A 78 7.93 8.05 10.47
N LEU A 79 8.61 8.49 9.40
CA LEU A 79 9.83 7.85 8.91
C LEU A 79 10.98 7.91 9.93
N ASP A 80 11.22 9.08 10.54
CA ASP A 80 12.35 9.27 11.46
C ASP A 80 12.23 8.42 12.72
N ALA A 81 11.02 8.35 13.32
CA ALA A 81 10.77 7.52 14.49
C ALA A 81 10.86 6.03 14.15
N PHE A 82 10.39 5.62 12.97
CA PHE A 82 10.56 4.25 12.50
C PHE A 82 12.03 3.85 12.39
N LEU A 83 12.86 4.67 11.76
CA LEU A 83 14.28 4.39 11.57
C LEU A 83 15.04 4.30 12.90
N ARG A 84 14.75 5.19 13.83
CA ARG A 84 15.41 5.27 15.12
C ARG A 84 14.97 4.17 16.09
N ASP A 85 13.65 3.96 16.22
CA ASP A 85 13.09 3.21 17.34
C ASP A 85 12.57 1.82 16.96
N ILE A 86 12.21 1.58 15.68
CA ILE A 86 11.52 0.36 15.24
C ILE A 86 12.41 -0.50 14.33
N LEU A 87 13.07 0.10 13.35
CA LEU A 87 13.89 -0.64 12.37
C LEU A 87 14.94 -1.54 13.01
N PRO A 88 15.64 -1.17 14.11
CA PRO A 88 16.58 -2.08 14.76
C PRO A 88 15.95 -3.40 15.21
N GLY A 89 14.73 -3.35 15.72
CA GLY A 89 13.98 -4.56 16.10
C GLY A 89 13.53 -5.38 14.89
N VAL A 90 13.06 -4.71 13.84
CA VAL A 90 12.61 -5.36 12.59
C VAL A 90 13.77 -6.08 11.91
N LYS A 91 14.96 -5.48 11.86
CA LYS A 91 16.18 -6.09 11.34
C LYS A 91 16.55 -7.38 12.08
N GLY A 92 16.27 -7.43 13.39
CA GLY A 92 16.50 -8.61 14.23
C GLY A 92 15.61 -9.82 13.94
N LEU A 93 14.57 -9.67 13.09
CA LEU A 93 13.67 -10.77 12.73
C LEU A 93 14.28 -11.81 11.78
N GLY A 94 15.38 -11.48 11.10
CA GLY A 94 16.12 -12.43 10.24
C GLY A 94 15.45 -12.74 8.90
N VAL A 95 14.52 -11.89 8.45
CA VAL A 95 13.85 -11.99 7.15
C VAL A 95 14.09 -10.74 6.32
N PRO A 96 14.01 -10.82 4.98
CA PRO A 96 14.06 -9.64 4.13
C PRO A 96 13.01 -8.60 4.52
N VAL A 97 13.44 -7.33 4.68
CA VAL A 97 12.58 -6.21 5.11
C VAL A 97 12.29 -5.30 3.93
N ILE A 98 11.03 -5.21 3.58
CA ILE A 98 10.49 -4.33 2.54
C ILE A 98 9.77 -3.18 3.23
N VAL A 99 10.31 -1.96 3.16
CA VAL A 99 9.69 -0.81 3.82
C VAL A 99 8.66 -0.16 2.91
N SER A 100 7.40 -0.17 3.34
CA SER A 100 6.30 0.46 2.59
C SER A 100 6.21 1.94 2.95
N VAL A 101 6.16 2.81 1.92
CA VAL A 101 6.07 4.27 2.06
C VAL A 101 4.96 4.87 1.22
N LEU A 102 4.46 6.02 1.68
CA LEU A 102 3.53 6.86 0.95
C LEU A 102 3.91 8.32 1.19
N GLY A 103 4.15 9.07 0.12
CA GLY A 103 4.38 10.52 0.15
C GLY A 103 3.22 11.31 -0.44
N GLU A 104 3.21 12.61 -0.19
CA GLU A 104 2.17 13.55 -0.65
C GLU A 104 2.47 14.10 -2.05
N SER A 105 3.71 13.94 -2.52
CA SER A 105 4.16 14.35 -3.86
C SER A 105 5.30 13.44 -4.33
N PRO A 106 5.65 13.45 -5.64
CA PRO A 106 6.83 12.74 -6.15
C PRO A 106 8.12 13.13 -5.43
N ASP A 107 8.30 14.41 -5.09
CA ASP A 107 9.49 14.91 -4.38
C ASP A 107 9.54 14.41 -2.93
N ASP A 108 8.38 14.36 -2.26
CA ASP A 108 8.29 13.83 -0.90
C ASP A 108 8.62 12.33 -0.88
N VAL A 109 8.09 11.56 -1.84
CA VAL A 109 8.44 10.14 -2.03
C VAL A 109 9.93 9.99 -2.29
N ALA A 110 10.54 10.78 -3.20
CA ALA A 110 11.96 10.71 -3.49
C ALA A 110 12.83 11.03 -2.25
N CYS A 111 12.40 11.97 -1.42
CA CYS A 111 13.09 12.29 -0.16
C CYS A 111 13.07 11.10 0.80
N MET A 112 11.90 10.49 1.04
CA MET A 112 11.75 9.31 1.91
C MET A 112 12.56 8.13 1.40
N VAL A 113 12.48 7.85 0.09
CA VAL A 113 13.19 6.75 -0.57
C VAL A 113 14.70 6.92 -0.47
N ARG A 114 15.24 8.14 -0.64
CA ARG A 114 16.67 8.44 -0.47
C ARG A 114 17.14 8.16 0.96
N THR A 115 16.34 8.51 1.94
CA THR A 115 16.65 8.21 3.35
C THR A 115 16.71 6.70 3.59
N LEU A 116 15.76 5.94 3.02
CA LEU A 116 15.72 4.47 3.14
C LEU A 116 16.81 3.78 2.33
N ASP A 117 17.29 4.37 1.22
CA ASP A 117 18.39 3.81 0.42
C ASP A 117 19.66 3.67 1.24
N GLY A 118 19.96 4.67 2.08
CA GLY A 118 21.11 4.65 3.00
C GLY A 118 20.88 3.88 4.29
N ALA A 119 19.66 3.40 4.57
CA ALA A 119 19.36 2.72 5.83
C ALA A 119 19.78 1.24 5.79
N ASP A 120 20.57 0.84 6.78
CA ASP A 120 20.94 -0.56 7.00
C ASP A 120 19.73 -1.33 7.57
N GLY A 121 19.48 -2.54 7.04
CA GLY A 121 18.33 -3.37 7.41
C GLY A 121 17.06 -3.10 6.60
N VAL A 122 17.15 -2.30 5.52
CA VAL A 122 16.12 -2.15 4.50
C VAL A 122 16.60 -2.85 3.23
N ASP A 123 15.90 -3.92 2.82
CA ASP A 123 16.29 -4.73 1.65
C ASP A 123 15.59 -4.27 0.37
N ALA A 124 14.36 -3.76 0.48
CA ALA A 124 13.59 -3.20 -0.64
C ALA A 124 12.61 -2.12 -0.16
N ILE A 125 12.05 -1.39 -1.11
CA ILE A 125 11.09 -0.31 -0.84
C ILE A 125 9.80 -0.60 -1.61
N GLU A 126 8.64 -0.56 -0.91
CA GLU A 126 7.33 -0.60 -1.53
C GLU A 126 6.72 0.81 -1.58
N LEU A 127 6.32 1.25 -2.77
CA LEU A 127 5.55 2.48 -2.96
C LEU A 127 4.06 2.14 -2.83
N ASN A 128 3.43 2.58 -1.76
CA ASN A 128 1.99 2.46 -1.60
C ASN A 128 1.27 3.56 -2.40
N LEU A 129 0.94 3.26 -3.65
CA LEU A 129 0.24 4.19 -4.55
C LEU A 129 -1.29 4.19 -4.35
N SER A 130 -1.82 3.30 -3.53
CA SER A 130 -3.19 2.84 -3.58
C SER A 130 -3.94 2.89 -2.25
N CYS A 131 -3.61 3.82 -1.34
CA CYS A 131 -4.35 3.91 -0.08
C CYS A 131 -5.70 4.62 -0.28
N PRO A 132 -6.85 3.92 -0.20
CA PRO A 132 -8.17 4.51 -0.36
C PRO A 132 -8.55 5.46 0.79
N ASN A 133 -7.82 5.42 1.90
CA ASN A 133 -8.14 6.15 3.12
C ASN A 133 -7.47 7.53 3.22
N LEU A 134 -6.87 8.04 2.14
CA LEU A 134 -6.21 9.35 2.11
C LEU A 134 -7.07 10.47 1.51
N ASN A 135 -8.07 10.15 0.70
CA ASN A 135 -8.97 11.13 0.09
C ASN A 135 -10.04 11.64 1.06
N THR A 136 -9.82 11.54 2.35
CA THR A 136 -10.66 12.21 3.32
C THR A 136 -10.18 13.67 3.45
N ARG A 137 -10.52 14.55 2.53
CA ARG A 137 -10.95 15.87 2.96
C ARG A 137 -12.03 15.61 3.99
N HIS A 138 -11.84 16.05 5.21
CA HIS A 138 -12.85 16.01 6.26
C HIS A 138 -14.17 16.46 5.64
N GLU A 139 -15.08 15.53 5.34
CA GLU A 139 -16.49 15.82 5.16
C GLU A 139 -17.05 16.18 6.54
N THR A 140 -16.52 17.27 7.12
CA THR A 140 -17.25 18.04 8.11
C THR A 140 -18.37 18.69 7.34
N GLY A 141 -19.58 18.28 7.65
CA GLY A 141 -20.88 18.55 7.07
C GLY A 141 -21.25 19.95 6.60
N ASP A 142 -20.47 20.61 5.76
CA ASP A 142 -20.81 21.81 5.03
C ASP A 142 -20.58 21.59 3.54
N MET A 143 -21.57 20.99 2.89
CA MET A 143 -21.70 21.03 1.43
C MET A 143 -21.99 22.49 1.01
N LYS A 144 -20.96 23.31 0.91
CA LYS A 144 -21.09 24.55 0.14
C LYS A 144 -21.15 24.19 -1.33
N ARG A 145 -22.32 24.39 -1.89
CA ARG A 145 -22.62 24.32 -3.33
C ARG A 145 -21.73 25.34 -4.06
N GLU A 146 -20.56 24.94 -4.56
CA GLU A 146 -19.83 25.72 -5.55
C GLU A 146 -20.40 25.44 -6.94
N THR A 147 -21.00 26.48 -7.53
CA THR A 147 -21.75 26.47 -8.79
C THR A 147 -20.89 26.89 -9.97
N SER A 148 -19.84 26.13 -10.31
CA SER A 148 -19.15 26.29 -11.58
C SER A 148 -18.67 24.95 -12.11
N LEU A 149 -19.07 24.60 -13.33
CA LEU A 149 -18.69 23.37 -14.04
C LEU A 149 -17.17 23.24 -14.22
N THR A 150 -16.43 24.31 -14.38
CA THR A 150 -14.98 24.33 -14.53
C THR A 150 -14.22 24.04 -13.23
N SER A 151 -14.74 24.47 -12.07
CA SER A 151 -14.17 24.13 -10.77
C SER A 151 -14.47 22.68 -10.38
N GLN A 152 -15.60 22.12 -10.82
CA GLN A 152 -15.94 20.70 -10.59
C GLN A 152 -15.03 19.74 -11.37
N VAL A 153 -14.62 20.08 -12.61
CA VAL A 153 -13.71 19.23 -13.40
C VAL A 153 -12.29 19.26 -12.86
N SER A 154 -11.82 20.41 -12.33
CA SER A 154 -10.50 20.49 -11.68
C SER A 154 -10.48 19.81 -10.30
N SER A 155 -11.59 19.83 -9.56
CA SER A 155 -11.72 19.11 -8.28
C SER A 155 -11.77 17.60 -8.46
N LEU A 156 -12.42 17.10 -9.53
CA LEU A 156 -12.45 15.66 -9.86
C LEU A 156 -11.07 15.07 -10.15
N LYS A 157 -10.17 15.86 -10.78
CA LYS A 157 -8.76 15.42 -10.98
C LYS A 157 -7.95 15.38 -9.68
N SER A 158 -8.30 16.20 -8.67
CA SER A 158 -7.63 16.22 -7.37
C SER A 158 -8.05 15.08 -6.43
N ASP A 159 -9.14 14.38 -6.73
CA ASP A 159 -9.70 13.31 -5.90
C ASP A 159 -9.25 11.91 -6.34
N LEU A 160 -8.55 11.79 -7.48
CA LEU A 160 -8.01 10.52 -7.96
C LEU A 160 -6.77 10.13 -7.14
N MET A 161 -6.72 8.86 -6.71
CA MET A 161 -5.49 8.28 -6.15
C MET A 161 -4.42 8.21 -7.23
N VAL A 162 -3.14 8.33 -6.85
CA VAL A 162 -1.99 8.16 -7.75
C VAL A 162 -2.12 6.85 -8.57
N ALA A 163 -2.56 5.77 -7.93
CA ALA A 163 -2.76 4.48 -8.59
C ALA A 163 -4.02 4.37 -9.47
N GLN A 164 -4.72 5.47 -9.76
CA GLN A 164 -5.84 5.54 -10.69
C GLN A 164 -5.46 6.31 -11.98
N ASP A 165 -4.29 6.95 -12.00
CA ASP A 165 -3.77 7.72 -13.11
C ASP A 165 -2.37 7.19 -13.53
N PRO A 166 -2.20 6.69 -14.77
CA PRO A 166 -0.92 6.21 -15.26
C PRO A 166 0.19 7.27 -15.24
N GLU A 167 -0.13 8.55 -15.57
CA GLU A 167 0.86 9.64 -15.59
C GLU A 167 1.34 9.99 -14.17
N ALA A 168 0.42 10.07 -13.21
CA ALA A 168 0.74 10.28 -11.81
C ALA A 168 1.56 9.10 -11.23
N THR A 169 1.18 7.86 -11.59
CA THR A 169 1.93 6.65 -11.23
C THR A 169 3.35 6.70 -11.78
N GLU A 170 3.51 7.02 -13.06
CA GLU A 170 4.82 7.14 -13.69
C GLU A 170 5.69 8.19 -13.01
N ALA A 171 5.14 9.37 -12.72
CA ALA A 171 5.88 10.47 -12.08
C ALA A 171 6.42 10.06 -10.69
N VAL A 172 5.58 9.44 -9.86
CA VAL A 172 5.99 8.99 -8.51
C VAL A 172 7.02 7.88 -8.56
N VAL A 173 6.82 6.85 -9.41
CA VAL A 173 7.77 5.74 -9.52
C VAL A 173 9.10 6.20 -10.10
N ARG A 174 9.10 7.08 -11.09
CA ARG A 174 10.32 7.66 -11.68
C ARG A 174 11.10 8.49 -10.66
N ALA A 175 10.42 9.31 -9.85
CA ALA A 175 11.05 10.09 -8.80
C ALA A 175 11.68 9.19 -7.71
N ALA A 176 10.97 8.13 -7.31
CA ALA A 176 11.48 7.13 -6.37
C ALA A 176 12.69 6.38 -6.96
N ARG A 177 12.61 5.93 -8.22
CA ARG A 177 13.70 5.20 -8.89
C ARG A 177 14.98 6.03 -8.97
N ALA A 178 14.86 7.33 -9.23
CA ALA A 178 16.02 8.22 -9.25
C ALA A 178 16.69 8.40 -7.88
N ALA A 179 15.99 8.08 -6.80
CA ALA A 179 16.44 8.27 -5.42
C ALA A 179 17.02 7.00 -4.76
N THR A 180 16.92 5.81 -5.39
CA THR A 180 17.40 4.55 -4.81
C THR A 180 17.95 3.59 -5.85
N ARG A 181 18.83 2.69 -5.42
CA ARG A 181 19.24 1.50 -6.17
C ARG A 181 18.66 0.20 -5.60
N LYS A 182 18.01 0.28 -4.44
CA LYS A 182 17.31 -0.89 -3.85
C LYS A 182 16.16 -1.34 -4.74
N PRO A 183 15.75 -2.61 -4.66
CA PRO A 183 14.55 -3.11 -5.32
C PRO A 183 13.34 -2.24 -4.96
N LEU A 184 12.60 -1.80 -6.00
CA LEU A 184 11.46 -0.90 -5.88
C LEU A 184 10.19 -1.62 -6.32
N ILE A 185 9.23 -1.74 -5.41
CA ILE A 185 7.96 -2.43 -5.64
C ILE A 185 6.86 -1.37 -5.71
N ALA A 186 6.08 -1.35 -6.78
CA ALA A 186 4.92 -0.47 -6.88
C ALA A 186 3.64 -1.22 -6.50
N LYS A 187 2.97 -0.80 -5.42
CA LYS A 187 1.71 -1.38 -4.97
C LYS A 187 0.54 -0.65 -5.58
N LEU A 188 -0.22 -1.38 -6.42
CA LEU A 188 -1.31 -0.86 -7.23
C LEU A 188 -2.67 -0.95 -6.54
N SER A 189 -3.59 -0.04 -6.89
CA SER A 189 -4.98 -0.07 -6.45
C SER A 189 -5.81 -1.03 -7.29
N PRO A 190 -6.73 -1.79 -6.69
CA PRO A 190 -7.74 -2.53 -7.42
C PRO A 190 -8.91 -1.66 -7.90
N ASP A 191 -9.06 -0.44 -7.38
CA ASP A 191 -10.19 0.46 -7.63
C ASP A 191 -10.03 1.23 -8.95
N VAL A 192 -9.86 0.47 -10.04
CA VAL A 192 -9.76 0.97 -11.41
C VAL A 192 -10.51 0.05 -12.37
N THR A 193 -10.97 0.59 -13.49
CA THR A 193 -11.63 -0.21 -14.53
C THR A 193 -10.64 -1.17 -15.19
N ASP A 194 -9.50 -0.65 -15.64
CA ASP A 194 -8.39 -1.43 -16.18
C ASP A 194 -7.08 -1.09 -15.47
N ILE A 195 -6.51 -2.07 -14.77
CA ILE A 195 -5.26 -1.92 -14.03
C ILE A 195 -4.01 -1.96 -14.94
N THR A 196 -4.14 -2.44 -16.18
CA THR A 196 -2.99 -2.72 -17.05
C THR A 196 -2.24 -1.46 -17.52
N PRO A 197 -2.87 -0.32 -17.85
CA PRO A 197 -2.14 0.91 -18.16
C PRO A 197 -1.28 1.40 -16.99
N ILE A 198 -1.80 1.31 -15.77
CA ILE A 198 -1.10 1.72 -14.54
C ILE A 198 0.08 0.79 -14.26
N ALA A 199 -0.12 -0.52 -14.42
CA ALA A 199 0.94 -1.51 -14.27
C ALA A 199 2.11 -1.26 -15.25
N ARG A 200 1.80 -0.98 -16.53
CA ARG A 200 2.81 -0.64 -17.53
C ARG A 200 3.52 0.68 -17.24
N ALA A 201 2.80 1.68 -16.75
CA ALA A 201 3.39 2.97 -16.36
C ALA A 201 4.39 2.78 -15.21
N ALA A 202 4.03 1.99 -14.18
CA ALA A 202 4.91 1.68 -13.06
C ALA A 202 6.16 0.90 -13.50
N GLU A 203 6.01 -0.16 -14.34
CA GLU A 203 7.13 -0.92 -14.89
C GLU A 203 8.03 -0.03 -15.74
N GLY A 204 7.47 0.75 -16.68
CA GLY A 204 8.20 1.66 -17.56
C GLY A 204 8.93 2.78 -16.82
N ALA A 205 8.46 3.16 -15.63
CA ALA A 205 9.10 4.13 -14.77
C ALA A 205 10.23 3.53 -13.90
N GLY A 206 10.42 2.20 -13.92
CA GLY A 206 11.54 1.51 -13.25
C GLY A 206 11.18 0.80 -11.97
N ALA A 207 9.92 0.39 -11.76
CA ALA A 207 9.59 -0.56 -10.72
C ALA A 207 10.16 -1.95 -11.06
N ASP A 208 10.84 -2.58 -10.10
CA ASP A 208 11.43 -3.91 -10.23
C ASP A 208 10.40 -5.02 -10.05
N ALA A 209 9.30 -4.74 -9.36
CA ALA A 209 8.18 -5.64 -9.17
C ALA A 209 6.88 -4.85 -8.92
N LEU A 210 5.72 -5.52 -9.11
CA LEU A 210 4.41 -4.94 -8.84
C LEU A 210 3.68 -5.75 -7.77
N ALA A 211 3.14 -5.07 -6.74
CA ALA A 211 2.23 -5.68 -5.77
C ALA A 211 0.77 -5.39 -6.17
N VAL A 212 0.00 -6.46 -6.37
CA VAL A 212 -1.38 -6.42 -6.85
C VAL A 212 -2.25 -7.24 -5.92
N GLY A 213 -3.03 -6.65 -5.07
CA GLY A 213 -3.53 -5.29 -5.03
C GLY A 213 -3.59 -4.74 -3.60
N ASN A 214 -4.60 -3.92 -3.38
CA ASN A 214 -5.00 -3.40 -2.07
C ASN A 214 -6.45 -3.82 -1.80
N THR A 215 -7.01 -3.37 -0.68
CA THR A 215 -8.43 -3.53 -0.35
C THR A 215 -9.31 -2.75 -1.33
N PHE A 216 -10.50 -3.26 -1.62
CA PHE A 216 -11.49 -2.58 -2.45
C PHE A 216 -12.27 -1.57 -1.61
N THR A 217 -12.54 -0.39 -2.16
CA THR A 217 -13.37 0.60 -1.46
C THR A 217 -14.79 0.08 -1.24
N GLY A 218 -15.27 0.19 0.00
CA GLY A 218 -16.60 -0.26 0.40
C GLY A 218 -17.18 0.55 1.54
N MET A 219 -18.44 0.27 1.89
CA MET A 219 -19.17 0.90 2.98
C MET A 219 -19.90 -0.13 3.82
N SER A 220 -20.07 0.18 5.12
CA SER A 220 -21.00 -0.56 5.99
C SER A 220 -21.87 0.46 6.73
N LEU A 221 -23.17 0.38 6.50
CA LEU A 221 -24.15 1.31 7.08
C LEU A 221 -24.91 0.64 8.22
N ASP A 222 -25.18 1.45 9.27
CA ASP A 222 -26.12 1.14 10.33
C ASP A 222 -27.45 1.81 9.99
N PRO A 223 -28.50 1.05 9.64
CA PRO A 223 -29.80 1.64 9.26
C PRO A 223 -30.52 2.29 10.42
N VAL A 224 -30.23 1.90 11.68
CA VAL A 224 -30.84 2.50 12.86
C VAL A 224 -30.19 3.84 13.17
N ARG A 225 -28.87 3.88 13.16
CA ARG A 225 -28.09 5.11 13.42
C ARG A 225 -28.03 6.03 12.18
N ARG A 226 -28.42 5.52 11.02
CA ARG A 226 -28.36 6.23 9.72
C ARG A 226 -26.97 6.78 9.40
N GLY A 227 -25.92 5.98 9.70
CA GLY A 227 -24.54 6.38 9.54
C GLY A 227 -23.62 5.21 9.24
N SER A 228 -22.35 5.51 9.06
CA SER A 228 -21.31 4.46 8.89
C SER A 228 -21.12 3.67 10.18
N ARG A 229 -20.86 2.38 10.05
CA ARG A 229 -20.38 1.52 11.14
C ARG A 229 -18.88 1.71 11.43
N LEU A 230 -18.16 2.39 10.53
CA LEU A 230 -16.77 2.82 10.72
C LEU A 230 -16.74 4.27 11.24
N GLY A 231 -15.61 4.68 11.79
CA GLY A 231 -15.34 6.07 12.16
C GLY A 231 -15.17 7.02 10.96
N SER A 232 -15.12 6.48 9.75
CA SER A 232 -15.15 7.17 8.45
C SER A 232 -16.33 6.65 7.63
N MET A 233 -16.70 7.36 6.55
CA MET A 233 -17.81 6.95 5.69
C MET A 233 -17.49 5.66 4.93
N THR A 234 -16.25 5.53 4.43
CA THR A 234 -15.78 4.40 3.64
C THR A 234 -14.64 3.64 4.31
N GLY A 235 -14.38 2.44 3.84
CA GLY A 235 -13.24 1.61 4.25
C GLY A 235 -12.78 0.70 3.13
N GLY A 236 -11.68 0.00 3.36
CA GLY A 236 -11.16 -1.01 2.45
C GLY A 236 -11.71 -2.39 2.79
N LEU A 237 -12.37 -3.05 1.84
CA LEU A 237 -12.85 -4.43 1.96
C LEU A 237 -11.73 -5.42 1.66
N SER A 238 -11.55 -6.41 2.53
CA SER A 238 -10.62 -7.52 2.40
C SER A 238 -11.29 -8.85 2.76
N GLY A 239 -10.58 -9.96 2.55
CA GLY A 239 -11.02 -11.30 2.90
C GLY A 239 -11.65 -12.09 1.75
N PRO A 240 -12.36 -13.21 2.02
CA PRO A 240 -12.84 -14.12 1.00
C PRO A 240 -13.71 -13.47 -0.09
N ALA A 241 -14.46 -12.42 0.24
CA ALA A 241 -15.32 -11.71 -0.70
C ALA A 241 -14.56 -11.14 -1.91
N ILE A 242 -13.32 -10.68 -1.73
CA ILE A 242 -12.53 -10.07 -2.81
C ILE A 242 -11.63 -11.05 -3.57
N ARG A 243 -11.49 -12.29 -3.09
CA ARG A 243 -10.56 -13.27 -3.66
C ARG A 243 -10.68 -13.43 -5.18
N PRO A 244 -11.87 -13.66 -5.76
CA PRO A 244 -11.99 -13.83 -7.22
C PRO A 244 -11.63 -12.55 -7.99
N LEU A 245 -11.88 -11.37 -7.42
CA LEU A 245 -11.52 -10.09 -8.01
C LEU A 245 -10.01 -9.87 -7.97
N ALA A 246 -9.36 -10.17 -6.84
CA ALA A 246 -7.91 -10.09 -6.68
C ALA A 246 -7.18 -11.01 -7.65
N VAL A 247 -7.59 -12.28 -7.76
CA VAL A 247 -7.02 -13.26 -8.71
C VAL A 247 -7.13 -12.75 -10.16
N TYR A 248 -8.28 -12.20 -10.55
CA TYR A 248 -8.47 -11.63 -11.88
C TYR A 248 -7.52 -10.44 -12.14
N ARG A 249 -7.34 -9.55 -11.17
CA ARG A 249 -6.39 -8.40 -11.28
C ARG A 249 -4.96 -8.89 -11.43
N VAL A 250 -4.52 -9.84 -10.61
CA VAL A 250 -3.18 -10.44 -10.72
C VAL A 250 -2.97 -11.06 -12.10
N TRP A 251 -3.93 -11.85 -12.59
CA TRP A 251 -3.86 -12.44 -13.92
C TRP A 251 -3.75 -11.41 -15.04
N ARG A 252 -4.54 -10.31 -14.95
CA ARG A 252 -4.47 -9.20 -15.92
C ARG A 252 -3.10 -8.55 -15.95
N VAL A 253 -2.54 -8.22 -14.77
CA VAL A 253 -1.24 -7.57 -14.66
C VAL A 253 -0.12 -8.49 -15.12
N ALA A 254 -0.09 -9.74 -14.68
CA ALA A 254 0.95 -10.69 -15.06
C ALA A 254 1.05 -10.94 -16.57
N ARG A 255 -0.04 -10.70 -17.33
CA ARG A 255 -0.02 -10.77 -18.80
C ARG A 255 0.38 -9.46 -19.47
N ALA A 256 0.41 -8.35 -18.73
CA ALA A 256 0.63 -7.01 -19.28
C ALA A 256 2.06 -6.49 -19.06
N VAL A 257 2.78 -7.05 -18.09
CA VAL A 257 4.13 -6.64 -17.68
C VAL A 257 5.11 -7.82 -17.73
N ARG A 258 6.41 -7.52 -17.63
CA ARG A 258 7.48 -8.52 -17.60
C ARG A 258 8.09 -8.68 -16.21
N CYS A 259 8.00 -7.64 -15.38
CA CYS A 259 8.51 -7.69 -14.02
C CYS A 259 7.69 -8.65 -13.14
N PRO A 260 8.28 -9.19 -12.06
CA PRO A 260 7.59 -10.05 -11.10
C PRO A 260 6.34 -9.40 -10.53
N VAL A 261 5.31 -10.21 -10.27
CA VAL A 261 4.04 -9.77 -9.67
C VAL A 261 3.80 -10.49 -8.35
N VAL A 262 3.60 -9.71 -7.29
CA VAL A 262 3.20 -10.17 -5.96
C VAL A 262 1.69 -10.06 -5.85
N GLY A 263 0.98 -11.17 -5.74
CA GLY A 263 -0.47 -11.19 -5.53
C GLY A 263 -0.81 -10.95 -4.07
N ILE A 264 -1.77 -10.05 -3.79
CA ILE A 264 -2.27 -9.73 -2.44
C ILE A 264 -3.80 -9.89 -2.43
N GLY A 265 -4.35 -10.58 -1.41
CA GLY A 265 -5.78 -10.74 -1.23
C GLY A 265 -6.16 -11.79 -0.21
#